data_b01366fb862c282b2df41b7325dc2b9a
#
_entry.id   b01366fb862c282b2df41b7325dc2b9a
#
_cell.length_a   1.000
_cell.length_b   1.000
_cell.length_c   1.000
_cell.angle_alpha   90.00
_cell.angle_beta   90.00
_cell.angle_gamma   90.00
#
_symmetry.space_group_name_H-M   'P 1'
#
loop_
_entity.id
_entity.type
_entity.pdbx_description
1 polymer ?
#
loop_
_entity_poly.entity_id
_entity_poly.type
_entity_poly.pdbx_seq_one_letter_code
_entity_poly.pdbx_strand_id
1 'polypeptide(L)'
;MNNFTFYAPTMFAFGQGEASRVGALVRQFGGSKVLLVAGGGSVKKNGAYDAVAASLKEAGFPWCELWGVQANPRSGKVYEGIDLARTEGVDFLLAIGGGSVIDTAKAIGMGVPYDGDFWDFFTGKAKIEHTLPIGTVLTISAAGSEGSDSCVITQEDGNLKWGCPKTDLIRPKFSVLDPTYTYSLPDYQLACGAVDMLAHLCERYFTNTPDVALTDRLCEAVMKTIVDAAPKALADHSDYASHADLMWAGMLAHNNSCGIGRDQDWASHQIEHELSAFYDCAHGAGLAVVMPAWMEYVCGHDVMRFARFAVNVFGCEMDFAHPERTAQAGIRRLRDFFRTLGMPATLAEVGGRAEDIPAMVAHRCEKPNGFPFGGFVKIQEADMEAILRRCAN
;
A
#
# COMPACT_ATOMS: atom_id res chain seq x y z
N MET A 1 25.03 1.93 6.43
CA MET A 1 24.09 2.44 5.40
C MET A 1 24.58 2.02 4.03
N ASN A 2 23.71 1.39 3.22
CA ASN A 2 24.04 0.99 1.85
C ASN A 2 24.10 2.21 0.92
N ASN A 3 24.81 2.09 -0.22
CA ASN A 3 24.72 3.09 -1.28
C ASN A 3 23.30 3.09 -1.89
N PHE A 4 22.79 4.26 -2.22
CA PHE A 4 21.46 4.40 -2.81
C PHE A 4 21.37 5.56 -3.79
N THR A 5 20.39 5.47 -4.70
CA THR A 5 19.84 6.60 -5.44
C THR A 5 18.42 6.82 -4.94
N PHE A 6 18.05 8.04 -4.60
CA PHE A 6 16.69 8.39 -4.24
C PHE A 6 16.10 9.30 -5.31
N TYR A 7 15.01 8.83 -5.92
CA TYR A 7 14.29 9.58 -6.94
C TYR A 7 12.79 9.34 -6.73
N ALA A 8 12.06 10.37 -6.31
CA ALA A 8 10.62 10.33 -6.07
C ALA A 8 9.99 11.59 -6.70
N PRO A 9 9.81 11.60 -8.04
CA PRO A 9 9.49 12.81 -8.81
C PRO A 9 8.02 13.22 -8.74
N THR A 10 7.16 12.51 -8.02
CA THR A 10 5.74 12.85 -7.92
C THR A 10 5.55 14.23 -7.31
N MET A 11 4.81 15.10 -7.98
CA MET A 11 4.38 16.38 -7.43
C MET A 11 3.16 16.15 -6.53
N PHE A 12 3.23 16.55 -5.26
CA PHE A 12 2.10 16.48 -4.33
C PHE A 12 1.44 17.85 -4.20
N ALA A 13 0.14 17.91 -4.53
CA ALA A 13 -0.73 19.06 -4.25
C ALA A 13 -1.57 18.70 -3.01
N PHE A 14 -1.17 19.26 -1.85
CA PHE A 14 -1.74 18.90 -0.55
C PHE A 14 -2.61 20.02 0.01
N GLY A 15 -3.83 19.68 0.41
CA GLY A 15 -4.74 20.58 1.10
C GLY A 15 -6.17 20.56 0.55
N GLN A 16 -7.07 21.18 1.29
CA GLN A 16 -8.48 21.24 0.93
C GLN A 16 -8.69 22.03 -0.37
N GLY A 17 -9.44 21.46 -1.31
CA GLY A 17 -9.80 22.09 -2.58
C GLY A 17 -8.76 21.97 -3.69
N GLU A 18 -7.62 21.33 -3.45
CA GLU A 18 -6.53 21.15 -4.45
C GLU A 18 -6.97 20.38 -5.70
N ALA A 19 -8.06 19.60 -5.66
CA ALA A 19 -8.62 18.93 -6.84
C ALA A 19 -9.07 19.91 -7.92
N SER A 20 -9.36 21.16 -7.60
CA SER A 20 -9.64 22.20 -8.57
C SER A 20 -8.47 22.49 -9.55
N ARG A 21 -7.27 22.08 -9.20
CA ARG A 21 -6.05 22.27 -10.03
C ARG A 21 -5.78 21.13 -11.01
N VAL A 22 -6.59 20.04 -10.98
CA VAL A 22 -6.33 18.82 -11.76
C VAL A 22 -6.19 19.12 -13.25
N GLY A 23 -7.06 19.94 -13.85
CA GLY A 23 -6.95 20.32 -15.27
C GLY A 23 -5.64 21.04 -15.61
N ALA A 24 -5.17 21.93 -14.73
CA ALA A 24 -3.88 22.60 -14.92
C ALA A 24 -2.71 21.60 -14.78
N LEU A 25 -2.79 20.66 -13.84
CA LEU A 25 -1.78 19.62 -13.63
C LEU A 25 -1.73 18.65 -14.82
N VAL A 26 -2.87 18.19 -15.34
CA VAL A 26 -2.92 17.37 -16.57
C VAL A 26 -2.22 18.07 -17.73
N ARG A 27 -2.49 19.38 -17.92
CA ARG A 27 -1.82 20.18 -18.95
C ARG A 27 -0.32 20.30 -18.72
N GLN A 28 0.11 20.54 -17.48
CA GLN A 28 1.52 20.64 -17.11
C GLN A 28 2.30 19.37 -17.45
N PHE A 29 1.67 18.22 -17.32
CA PHE A 29 2.29 16.92 -17.59
C PHE A 29 1.95 16.34 -18.98
N GLY A 30 1.43 17.17 -19.89
CA GLY A 30 1.32 16.88 -21.33
C GLY A 30 0.11 16.05 -21.74
N GLY A 31 -0.90 15.89 -20.87
CA GLY A 31 -2.14 15.20 -21.23
C GLY A 31 -3.00 16.02 -22.20
N SER A 32 -3.69 15.35 -23.10
CA SER A 32 -4.67 15.95 -24.03
C SER A 32 -6.04 15.26 -24.00
N LYS A 33 -6.09 13.95 -23.75
CA LYS A 33 -7.32 13.18 -23.52
C LYS A 33 -7.15 12.23 -22.32
N VAL A 34 -8.07 12.30 -21.36
CA VAL A 34 -7.95 11.65 -20.06
C VAL A 34 -8.85 10.43 -19.94
N LEU A 35 -8.34 9.33 -19.35
CA LEU A 35 -9.16 8.25 -18.81
C LEU A 35 -9.26 8.44 -17.29
N LEU A 36 -10.47 8.70 -16.78
CA LEU A 36 -10.78 8.67 -15.36
C LEU A 36 -10.97 7.22 -14.91
N VAL A 37 -10.16 6.77 -13.95
CA VAL A 37 -10.27 5.44 -13.36
C VAL A 37 -10.81 5.59 -11.94
N ALA A 38 -11.92 4.89 -11.61
CA ALA A 38 -12.58 5.01 -10.32
C ALA A 38 -13.20 3.69 -9.82
N GLY A 39 -13.47 3.63 -8.53
CA GLY A 39 -14.13 2.49 -7.89
C GLY A 39 -15.66 2.51 -7.98
N GLY A 40 -16.35 2.14 -6.92
CA GLY A 40 -17.80 1.91 -6.88
C GLY A 40 -18.69 3.15 -6.64
N GLY A 41 -18.18 4.37 -6.74
CA GLY A 41 -19.00 5.59 -6.62
C GLY A 41 -18.89 6.35 -5.28
N SER A 42 -18.07 5.93 -4.34
CA SER A 42 -17.76 6.69 -3.11
C SER A 42 -17.17 8.08 -3.42
N VAL A 43 -16.39 8.18 -4.50
CA VAL A 43 -15.78 9.42 -4.98
C VAL A 43 -16.80 10.47 -5.47
N LYS A 44 -18.02 10.05 -5.83
CA LYS A 44 -19.13 10.97 -6.11
C LYS A 44 -19.77 11.50 -4.82
N LYS A 45 -19.84 10.63 -3.80
CA LYS A 45 -20.45 11.01 -2.51
C LYS A 45 -19.58 11.99 -1.72
N ASN A 46 -18.26 11.86 -1.79
CA ASN A 46 -17.33 12.77 -1.10
C ASN A 46 -16.94 14.02 -1.92
N GLY A 47 -17.48 14.18 -3.14
CA GLY A 47 -17.26 15.35 -3.99
C GLY A 47 -15.96 15.34 -4.81
N ALA A 48 -15.08 14.35 -4.65
CA ALA A 48 -13.81 14.30 -5.39
C ALA A 48 -14.03 14.20 -6.90
N TYR A 49 -14.98 13.38 -7.35
CA TYR A 49 -15.31 13.27 -8.76
C TYR A 49 -15.82 14.58 -9.33
N ASP A 50 -16.75 15.26 -8.65
CA ASP A 50 -17.35 16.51 -9.14
C ASP A 50 -16.31 17.63 -9.28
N ALA A 51 -15.38 17.73 -8.30
CA ALA A 51 -14.29 18.70 -8.33
C ALA A 51 -13.34 18.42 -9.51
N VAL A 52 -12.99 17.15 -9.76
CA VAL A 52 -12.14 16.73 -10.88
C VAL A 52 -12.82 17.00 -12.21
N ALA A 53 -14.09 16.59 -12.38
CA ALA A 53 -14.85 16.78 -13.61
C ALA A 53 -15.03 18.27 -13.96
N ALA A 54 -15.31 19.10 -12.95
CA ALA A 54 -15.38 20.55 -13.11
C ALA A 54 -14.05 21.13 -13.59
N SER A 55 -12.93 20.72 -12.96
CA SER A 55 -11.58 21.18 -13.31
C SER A 55 -11.17 20.78 -14.73
N LEU A 56 -11.44 19.53 -15.15
CA LEU A 56 -11.16 19.07 -16.51
C LEU A 56 -12.00 19.81 -17.55
N LYS A 57 -13.30 20.02 -17.25
CA LYS A 57 -14.21 20.77 -18.11
C LYS A 57 -13.77 22.22 -18.30
N GLU A 58 -13.42 22.93 -17.22
CA GLU A 58 -12.91 24.29 -17.26
C GLU A 58 -11.62 24.38 -18.07
N ALA A 59 -10.74 23.39 -17.92
CA ALA A 59 -9.50 23.31 -18.67
C ALA A 59 -9.67 22.86 -20.14
N GLY A 60 -10.87 22.43 -20.54
CA GLY A 60 -11.19 22.01 -21.91
C GLY A 60 -10.70 20.62 -22.30
N PHE A 61 -10.45 19.74 -21.33
CA PHE A 61 -10.02 18.37 -21.61
C PHE A 61 -11.21 17.44 -21.90
N PRO A 62 -11.19 16.68 -23.00
CA PRO A 62 -12.09 15.55 -23.19
C PRO A 62 -11.64 14.39 -22.28
N TRP A 63 -12.60 13.61 -21.76
CA TRP A 63 -12.31 12.42 -20.99
C TRP A 63 -13.31 11.29 -21.24
N CYS A 64 -12.90 10.07 -20.98
CA CYS A 64 -13.75 8.89 -20.82
C CYS A 64 -13.56 8.32 -19.42
N GLU A 65 -14.38 7.35 -19.03
CA GLU A 65 -14.45 6.87 -17.64
C GLU A 65 -14.44 5.35 -17.57
N LEU A 66 -13.64 4.82 -16.65
CA LEU A 66 -13.60 3.41 -16.26
C LEU A 66 -14.01 3.29 -14.78
N TRP A 67 -15.20 2.72 -14.56
CA TRP A 67 -15.74 2.51 -13.22
C TRP A 67 -15.68 1.06 -12.78
N GLY A 68 -15.85 0.81 -11.47
CA GLY A 68 -16.02 -0.51 -10.92
C GLY A 68 -14.73 -1.20 -10.51
N VAL A 69 -13.64 -0.46 -10.29
CA VAL A 69 -12.43 -1.02 -9.68
C VAL A 69 -12.78 -1.45 -8.24
N GLN A 70 -12.46 -2.69 -7.90
CA GLN A 70 -12.68 -3.28 -6.59
C GLN A 70 -11.40 -3.26 -5.74
N ALA A 71 -11.53 -3.49 -4.43
CA ALA A 71 -10.41 -3.84 -3.57
C ALA A 71 -9.72 -5.11 -4.11
N ASN A 72 -8.41 -5.27 -3.85
CA ASN A 72 -7.60 -6.30 -4.49
C ASN A 72 -7.78 -6.24 -6.02
N PRO A 73 -7.23 -5.21 -6.70
CA PRO A 73 -7.58 -4.87 -8.08
C PRO A 73 -7.32 -6.03 -9.03
N ARG A 74 -8.28 -6.26 -9.94
CA ARG A 74 -8.34 -7.47 -10.77
C ARG A 74 -7.93 -7.21 -12.21
N SER A 75 -7.30 -8.23 -12.82
CA SER A 75 -6.78 -8.19 -14.19
C SER A 75 -7.85 -7.88 -15.23
N GLY A 76 -9.08 -8.39 -15.09
CA GLY A 76 -10.17 -8.12 -16.04
C GLY A 76 -10.46 -6.63 -16.19
N LYS A 77 -10.40 -5.86 -15.08
CA LYS A 77 -10.59 -4.40 -15.12
C LYS A 77 -9.42 -3.67 -15.79
N VAL A 78 -8.21 -4.23 -15.68
CA VAL A 78 -7.03 -3.69 -16.37
C VAL A 78 -7.16 -3.90 -17.88
N TYR A 79 -7.54 -5.09 -18.35
CA TYR A 79 -7.77 -5.36 -19.77
C TYR A 79 -8.83 -4.45 -20.36
N GLU A 80 -9.98 -4.30 -19.69
CA GLU A 80 -11.05 -3.37 -20.08
C GLU A 80 -10.52 -1.93 -20.23
N GLY A 81 -9.69 -1.49 -19.28
CA GLY A 81 -9.10 -0.15 -19.30
C GLY A 81 -8.07 0.04 -20.40
N ILE A 82 -7.27 -0.96 -20.73
CA ILE A 82 -6.32 -0.92 -21.86
C ILE A 82 -7.06 -0.79 -23.18
N ASP A 83 -8.10 -1.62 -23.38
CA ASP A 83 -8.90 -1.59 -24.61
C ASP A 83 -9.63 -0.27 -24.78
N LEU A 84 -10.22 0.26 -23.71
CA LEU A 84 -10.88 1.56 -23.69
C LEU A 84 -9.88 2.69 -24.03
N ALA A 85 -8.72 2.70 -23.37
CA ALA A 85 -7.70 3.74 -23.58
C ALA A 85 -7.17 3.75 -25.01
N ARG A 86 -6.93 2.57 -25.61
CA ARG A 86 -6.50 2.43 -27.01
C ARG A 86 -7.58 2.89 -27.98
N THR A 87 -8.84 2.44 -27.79
CA THR A 87 -9.98 2.78 -28.67
C THR A 87 -10.24 4.27 -28.67
N GLU A 88 -10.18 4.90 -27.50
CA GLU A 88 -10.46 6.33 -27.33
C GLU A 88 -9.25 7.23 -27.61
N GLY A 89 -8.05 6.66 -27.82
CA GLY A 89 -6.83 7.44 -28.02
C GLY A 89 -6.46 8.28 -26.80
N VAL A 90 -6.57 7.69 -25.61
CA VAL A 90 -6.20 8.31 -24.33
C VAL A 90 -4.69 8.44 -24.23
N ASP A 91 -4.21 9.58 -23.72
CA ASP A 91 -2.79 9.84 -23.49
C ASP A 91 -2.46 10.18 -22.04
N PHE A 92 -3.45 10.23 -21.15
CA PHE A 92 -3.28 10.52 -19.73
C PHE A 92 -4.26 9.73 -18.86
N LEU A 93 -3.78 9.13 -17.77
CA LEU A 93 -4.63 8.41 -16.81
C LEU A 93 -4.80 9.25 -15.55
N LEU A 94 -6.02 9.31 -15.02
CA LEU A 94 -6.33 9.99 -13.77
C LEU A 94 -7.11 9.07 -12.85
N ALA A 95 -6.44 8.58 -11.80
CA ALA A 95 -7.02 7.73 -10.79
C ALA A 95 -7.70 8.56 -9.70
N ILE A 96 -9.00 8.34 -9.44
CA ILE A 96 -9.73 8.97 -8.36
C ILE A 96 -10.14 7.88 -7.36
N GLY A 97 -9.40 7.71 -6.28
CA GLY A 97 -9.65 6.61 -5.33
C GLY A 97 -8.48 6.31 -4.41
N GLY A 98 -8.48 5.09 -3.90
CA GLY A 98 -7.39 4.53 -3.09
C GLY A 98 -6.41 3.70 -3.92
N GLY A 99 -5.52 2.97 -3.22
CA GLY A 99 -4.44 2.18 -3.82
C GLY A 99 -4.87 1.25 -4.95
N SER A 100 -6.00 0.54 -4.81
CA SER A 100 -6.52 -0.37 -5.85
C SER A 100 -6.84 0.35 -7.16
N VAL A 101 -7.42 1.55 -7.09
CA VAL A 101 -7.73 2.37 -8.26
C VAL A 101 -6.44 2.88 -8.90
N ILE A 102 -5.49 3.31 -8.08
CA ILE A 102 -4.19 3.81 -8.55
C ILE A 102 -3.39 2.68 -9.21
N ASP A 103 -3.35 1.49 -8.61
CA ASP A 103 -2.65 0.34 -9.17
C ASP A 103 -3.28 -0.14 -10.48
N THR A 104 -4.63 -0.12 -10.58
CA THR A 104 -5.32 -0.38 -11.84
C THR A 104 -4.91 0.64 -12.92
N ALA A 105 -4.86 1.93 -12.59
CA ALA A 105 -4.42 2.96 -13.54
C ALA A 105 -2.94 2.76 -13.94
N LYS A 106 -2.06 2.40 -13.00
CA LYS A 106 -0.66 2.07 -13.31
C LYS A 106 -0.56 0.88 -14.26
N ALA A 107 -1.31 -0.19 -14.00
CA ALA A 107 -1.34 -1.37 -14.87
C ALA A 107 -1.86 -1.06 -16.28
N ILE A 108 -2.93 -0.25 -16.39
CA ILE A 108 -3.42 0.25 -17.67
C ILE A 108 -2.34 1.08 -18.36
N GLY A 109 -1.69 2.00 -17.61
CA GLY A 109 -0.66 2.89 -18.15
C GLY A 109 0.50 2.16 -18.80
N MET A 110 1.00 1.09 -18.17
CA MET A 110 2.08 0.27 -18.75
C MET A 110 1.58 -0.67 -19.84
N GLY A 111 0.31 -1.12 -19.77
CA GLY A 111 -0.27 -2.02 -20.76
C GLY A 111 -0.65 -1.35 -22.09
N VAL A 112 -1.05 -0.08 -22.09
CA VAL A 112 -1.49 0.62 -23.33
C VAL A 112 -0.39 0.68 -24.40
N PRO A 113 0.87 1.06 -24.10
CA PRO A 113 1.93 1.12 -25.10
C PRO A 113 2.59 -0.24 -25.42
N TYR A 114 2.17 -1.32 -24.78
CA TYR A 114 2.77 -2.65 -24.94
C TYR A 114 1.90 -3.55 -25.83
N ASP A 115 2.48 -4.14 -26.87
CA ASP A 115 1.75 -5.00 -27.83
C ASP A 115 1.46 -6.41 -27.29
N GLY A 116 2.08 -6.81 -26.16
CA GLY A 116 1.85 -8.10 -25.51
C GLY A 116 0.79 -8.04 -24.41
N ASP A 117 0.75 -9.07 -23.59
CA ASP A 117 -0.10 -9.14 -22.41
C ASP A 117 0.53 -8.34 -21.26
N PHE A 118 -0.21 -7.39 -20.65
CA PHE A 118 0.30 -6.61 -19.52
C PHE A 118 0.77 -7.50 -18.34
N TRP A 119 0.21 -8.71 -18.21
CA TRP A 119 0.61 -9.66 -17.17
C TRP A 119 2.05 -10.18 -17.35
N ASP A 120 2.63 -10.05 -18.53
CA ASP A 120 4.03 -10.39 -18.81
C ASP A 120 5.00 -9.57 -17.93
N PHE A 121 4.61 -8.36 -17.53
CA PHE A 121 5.39 -7.55 -16.58
C PHE A 121 5.43 -8.19 -15.19
N PHE A 122 4.34 -8.78 -14.73
CA PHE A 122 4.21 -9.43 -13.42
C PHE A 122 4.92 -10.78 -13.37
N THR A 123 4.97 -11.48 -14.48
CA THR A 123 5.69 -12.77 -14.60
C THR A 123 7.17 -12.60 -14.93
N GLY A 124 7.64 -11.39 -15.21
CA GLY A 124 9.03 -11.12 -15.61
C GLY A 124 9.37 -11.51 -17.06
N LYS A 125 8.37 -11.86 -17.89
CA LYS A 125 8.56 -12.14 -19.32
C LYS A 125 8.89 -10.89 -20.14
N ALA A 126 8.42 -9.73 -19.71
CA ALA A 126 8.69 -8.44 -20.33
C ALA A 126 9.14 -7.40 -19.31
N LYS A 127 9.83 -6.35 -19.79
CA LYS A 127 10.21 -5.18 -19.00
C LYS A 127 9.29 -4.00 -19.33
N ILE A 128 9.00 -3.18 -18.32
CA ILE A 128 8.25 -1.93 -18.50
C ILE A 128 9.22 -0.89 -19.07
N GLU A 129 9.07 -0.54 -20.34
CA GLU A 129 9.91 0.45 -21.03
C GLU A 129 9.17 1.79 -21.23
N HIS A 130 7.85 1.73 -21.33
CA HIS A 130 6.98 2.88 -21.54
C HIS A 130 5.72 2.79 -20.69
N THR A 131 5.15 3.95 -20.37
CA THR A 131 3.85 4.07 -19.69
C THR A 131 3.16 5.36 -20.10
N LEU A 132 1.84 5.39 -20.08
CA LEU A 132 1.12 6.65 -20.09
C LEU A 132 1.37 7.42 -18.79
N PRO A 133 1.42 8.76 -18.80
CA PRO A 133 1.49 9.55 -17.58
C PRO A 133 0.23 9.35 -16.73
N ILE A 134 0.43 9.33 -15.40
CA ILE A 134 -0.59 9.05 -14.41
C ILE A 134 -0.68 10.23 -13.43
N GLY A 135 -1.89 10.73 -13.18
CA GLY A 135 -2.21 11.60 -12.07
C GLY A 135 -3.12 10.88 -11.07
N THR A 136 -3.15 11.32 -9.83
CA THR A 136 -4.03 10.74 -8.81
C THR A 136 -4.76 11.80 -7.99
N VAL A 137 -5.95 11.47 -7.53
CA VAL A 137 -6.69 12.18 -6.49
C VAL A 137 -7.02 11.15 -5.42
N LEU A 138 -6.31 11.22 -4.31
CA LEU A 138 -6.38 10.22 -3.25
C LEU A 138 -7.63 10.40 -2.40
N THR A 139 -8.32 9.29 -2.10
CA THR A 139 -9.51 9.31 -1.22
C THR A 139 -9.43 8.31 -0.07
N ILE A 140 -8.33 7.57 0.07
CA ILE A 140 -8.05 6.64 1.17
C ILE A 140 -6.57 6.71 1.51
N SER A 141 -6.24 7.08 2.74
CA SER A 141 -4.87 7.05 3.25
C SER A 141 -4.53 5.62 3.68
N ALA A 142 -3.70 4.91 2.92
CA ALA A 142 -3.32 3.51 3.18
C ALA A 142 -2.02 3.13 2.44
N ALA A 143 -2.15 2.51 1.26
CA ALA A 143 -1.09 1.87 0.51
C ALA A 143 0.04 2.79 0.02
N GLY A 144 -0.14 4.12 -0.01
CA GLY A 144 0.86 5.06 -0.50
C GLY A 144 1.17 4.92 -2.00
N SER A 145 0.26 4.29 -2.78
CA SER A 145 0.46 4.06 -4.21
C SER A 145 0.58 5.36 -5.01
N GLU A 146 -0.01 6.45 -4.52
CA GLU A 146 0.05 7.80 -5.10
C GLU A 146 1.47 8.39 -5.16
N GLY A 147 2.42 7.83 -4.42
CA GLY A 147 3.82 8.23 -4.42
C GLY A 147 4.80 7.11 -4.72
N SER A 148 4.31 5.90 -5.01
CA SER A 148 5.17 4.71 -5.10
C SER A 148 5.50 4.29 -6.54
N ASP A 149 6.58 3.52 -6.66
CA ASP A 149 7.10 2.86 -7.86
C ASP A 149 6.61 1.41 -8.00
N SER A 150 5.60 1.02 -7.25
CA SER A 150 5.04 -0.33 -7.21
C SER A 150 3.60 -0.36 -7.70
N CYS A 151 3.16 -1.55 -8.14
CA CYS A 151 1.80 -1.84 -8.56
C CYS A 151 1.51 -3.31 -8.28
N VAL A 152 0.37 -3.60 -7.66
CA VAL A 152 -0.07 -4.96 -7.32
C VAL A 152 -1.42 -5.23 -7.96
N ILE A 153 -1.53 -6.30 -8.75
CA ILE A 153 -2.78 -6.72 -9.40
C ILE A 153 -3.05 -8.19 -9.06
N THR A 154 -4.30 -8.54 -8.94
CA THR A 154 -4.75 -9.94 -8.82
C THR A 154 -5.14 -10.45 -10.20
N GLN A 155 -4.38 -11.41 -10.73
CA GLN A 155 -4.78 -12.17 -11.92
C GLN A 155 -5.94 -13.08 -11.53
N GLU A 156 -7.06 -12.95 -12.23
CA GLU A 156 -8.28 -13.72 -11.92
C GLU A 156 -8.12 -15.20 -12.24
N ASP A 157 -7.37 -15.54 -13.30
CA ASP A 157 -6.96 -16.91 -13.56
C ASP A 157 -5.87 -17.31 -12.57
N GLY A 158 -6.15 -18.32 -11.74
CA GLY A 158 -5.27 -18.77 -10.67
C GLY A 158 -5.31 -17.93 -9.40
N ASN A 159 -6.06 -16.82 -9.38
CA ASN A 159 -6.18 -15.91 -8.22
C ASN A 159 -4.83 -15.40 -7.68
N LEU A 160 -3.93 -15.00 -8.58
CA LEU A 160 -2.54 -14.64 -8.27
C LEU A 160 -2.41 -13.15 -7.91
N LYS A 161 -2.28 -12.80 -6.64
CA LYS A 161 -2.02 -11.41 -6.19
C LYS A 161 -0.52 -11.12 -6.19
N TRP A 162 -0.03 -10.51 -7.29
CA TRP A 162 1.39 -10.26 -7.51
C TRP A 162 1.69 -8.78 -7.72
N GLY A 163 2.90 -8.37 -7.31
CA GLY A 163 3.47 -7.06 -7.63
C GLY A 163 4.33 -7.13 -8.89
N CYS A 164 4.30 -6.07 -9.71
CA CYS A 164 5.23 -5.92 -10.82
C CYS A 164 6.62 -5.46 -10.32
N PRO A 165 7.68 -5.61 -11.12
CA PRO A 165 9.00 -5.03 -10.81
C PRO A 165 8.90 -3.53 -10.59
N LYS A 166 9.60 -3.01 -9.57
CA LYS A 166 9.63 -1.59 -9.25
C LYS A 166 10.26 -0.78 -10.38
N THR A 167 9.60 0.31 -10.75
CA THR A 167 10.11 1.24 -11.76
C THR A 167 9.55 2.65 -11.55
N ASP A 168 10.38 3.67 -11.68
CA ASP A 168 9.96 5.08 -11.59
C ASP A 168 9.02 5.50 -12.74
N LEU A 169 8.93 4.71 -13.81
CA LEU A 169 8.04 4.98 -14.94
C LEU A 169 6.57 5.04 -14.53
N ILE A 170 6.15 4.15 -13.59
CA ILE A 170 4.76 4.08 -13.13
C ILE A 170 4.45 5.00 -11.94
N ARG A 171 5.45 5.76 -11.44
CA ARG A 171 5.15 6.77 -10.42
C ARG A 171 4.20 7.82 -10.97
N PRO A 172 3.14 8.18 -10.23
CA PRO A 172 2.27 9.28 -10.64
C PRO A 172 3.07 10.56 -10.86
N LYS A 173 2.72 11.30 -11.91
CA LYS A 173 3.33 12.61 -12.21
C LYS A 173 2.92 13.65 -11.17
N PHE A 174 1.66 13.57 -10.75
CA PHE A 174 1.15 14.35 -9.63
C PHE A 174 0.15 13.54 -8.80
N SER A 175 -0.01 13.95 -7.55
CA SER A 175 -1.00 13.39 -6.64
C SER A 175 -1.65 14.51 -5.83
N VAL A 176 -2.98 14.61 -5.94
CA VAL A 176 -3.79 15.51 -5.12
C VAL A 176 -4.15 14.82 -3.84
N LEU A 177 -3.80 15.43 -2.72
CA LEU A 177 -3.97 14.93 -1.37
C LEU A 177 -4.86 15.93 -0.59
N ASP A 178 -6.18 15.71 -0.66
CA ASP A 178 -7.15 16.50 0.12
C ASP A 178 -7.69 15.63 1.27
N PRO A 179 -7.29 15.90 2.53
CA PRO A 179 -7.71 15.12 3.69
C PRO A 179 -9.23 15.03 3.84
N THR A 180 -9.99 16.02 3.36
CA THR A 180 -11.45 16.04 3.51
C THR A 180 -12.14 14.92 2.71
N TYR A 181 -11.51 14.40 1.66
CA TYR A 181 -12.06 13.27 0.91
C TYR A 181 -12.04 11.95 1.70
N THR A 182 -11.31 11.89 2.79
CA THR A 182 -11.27 10.70 3.68
C THR A 182 -12.30 10.74 4.80
N TYR A 183 -13.02 11.86 5.02
CA TYR A 183 -14.02 11.99 6.09
C TYR A 183 -15.19 10.99 5.98
N SER A 184 -15.53 10.58 4.76
CA SER A 184 -16.63 9.66 4.50
C SER A 184 -16.22 8.18 4.51
N LEU A 185 -14.97 7.87 4.85
CA LEU A 185 -14.51 6.49 4.94
C LEU A 185 -15.21 5.78 6.09
N PRO A 186 -15.68 4.54 5.90
CA PRO A 186 -16.04 3.68 7.02
C PRO A 186 -14.85 3.44 7.96
N ASP A 187 -15.12 3.35 9.27
CA ASP A 187 -14.11 3.08 10.31
C ASP A 187 -13.16 1.95 9.95
N TYR A 188 -13.73 0.85 9.46
CA TYR A 188 -12.97 -0.32 9.04
C TYR A 188 -11.94 -0.01 7.95
N GLN A 189 -12.27 0.82 6.96
CA GLN A 189 -11.36 1.18 5.89
C GLN A 189 -10.26 2.13 6.37
N LEU A 190 -10.60 3.09 7.24
CA LEU A 190 -9.61 3.97 7.87
C LEU A 190 -8.63 3.17 8.72
N ALA A 191 -9.14 2.24 9.53
CA ALA A 191 -8.33 1.36 10.36
C ALA A 191 -7.42 0.44 9.52
N CYS A 192 -7.96 -0.18 8.44
CA CYS A 192 -7.15 -0.94 7.48
C CYS A 192 -6.02 -0.09 6.90
N GLY A 193 -6.29 1.18 6.57
CA GLY A 193 -5.28 2.11 6.09
C GLY A 193 -4.16 2.35 7.11
N ALA A 194 -4.51 2.59 8.37
CA ALA A 194 -3.53 2.79 9.44
C ALA A 194 -2.63 1.56 9.65
N VAL A 195 -3.21 0.36 9.60
CA VAL A 195 -2.44 -0.89 9.68
C VAL A 195 -1.49 -1.03 8.49
N ASP A 196 -1.96 -0.79 7.27
CA ASP A 196 -1.16 -0.93 6.05
C ASP A 196 0.05 0.04 6.05
N MET A 197 -0.17 1.31 6.45
CA MET A 197 0.90 2.28 6.62
C MET A 197 1.95 1.83 7.64
N LEU A 198 1.52 1.32 8.81
CA LEU A 198 2.43 0.78 9.83
C LEU A 198 3.20 -0.44 9.31
N ALA A 199 2.53 -1.34 8.60
CA ALA A 199 3.16 -2.50 8.01
C ALA A 199 4.24 -2.09 6.99
N HIS A 200 3.96 -1.14 6.10
CA HIS A 200 4.96 -0.60 5.18
C HIS A 200 6.20 -0.04 5.88
N LEU A 201 6.00 0.65 7.01
CA LEU A 201 7.12 1.17 7.81
C LEU A 201 7.88 0.05 8.50
N CYS A 202 7.21 -0.96 9.04
CA CYS A 202 7.83 -2.12 9.66
C CYS A 202 8.68 -2.92 8.67
N GLU A 203 8.19 -3.12 7.43
CA GLU A 203 8.94 -3.80 6.36
C GLU A 203 10.25 -3.08 6.01
N ARG A 204 10.31 -1.77 6.23
CA ARG A 204 11.51 -0.97 6.05
C ARG A 204 12.36 -0.87 7.30
N TYR A 205 11.72 -0.88 8.47
CA TYR A 205 12.37 -0.70 9.76
C TYR A 205 13.14 -1.95 10.17
N PHE A 206 12.57 -3.15 10.03
CA PHE A 206 13.24 -4.41 10.34
C PHE A 206 14.22 -4.77 9.22
N THR A 207 15.50 -4.48 9.46
CA THR A 207 16.59 -4.59 8.48
C THR A 207 17.87 -5.10 9.14
N ASN A 208 18.69 -5.80 8.36
CA ASN A 208 20.05 -6.21 8.75
C ASN A 208 21.11 -5.15 8.41
N THR A 209 20.73 -4.06 7.72
CA THR A 209 21.68 -3.01 7.34
C THR A 209 22.08 -2.21 8.59
N PRO A 210 23.38 -2.14 8.91
CA PRO A 210 23.88 -1.35 10.04
C PRO A 210 23.89 0.15 9.73
N ASP A 211 24.03 0.97 10.77
CA ASP A 211 24.31 2.41 10.67
C ASP A 211 23.28 3.23 9.88
N VAL A 212 21.99 2.94 10.06
CA VAL A 212 20.85 3.60 9.40
C VAL A 212 20.05 4.48 10.36
N ALA A 213 20.71 5.12 11.31
CA ALA A 213 20.08 5.84 12.42
C ALA A 213 19.11 6.96 11.98
N LEU A 214 19.41 7.71 10.91
CA LEU A 214 18.52 8.76 10.39
C LEU A 214 17.22 8.15 9.84
N THR A 215 17.34 7.13 8.99
CA THR A 215 16.19 6.47 8.37
C THR A 215 15.36 5.72 9.42
N ASP A 216 15.99 5.18 10.47
CA ASP A 216 15.28 4.62 11.63
C ASP A 216 14.39 5.66 12.31
N ARG A 217 14.95 6.84 12.63
CA ARG A 217 14.18 7.91 13.28
C ARG A 217 13.05 8.44 12.40
N LEU A 218 13.24 8.47 11.07
CA LEU A 218 12.14 8.80 10.15
C LEU A 218 11.02 7.77 10.23
N CYS A 219 11.34 6.48 10.18
CA CYS A 219 10.34 5.41 10.36
C CYS A 219 9.63 5.54 11.71
N GLU A 220 10.39 5.70 12.80
CA GLU A 220 9.88 5.82 14.17
C GLU A 220 8.95 7.02 14.32
N ALA A 221 9.30 8.18 13.76
CA ALA A 221 8.46 9.39 13.79
C ALA A 221 7.14 9.19 13.03
N VAL A 222 7.19 8.62 11.82
CA VAL A 222 5.99 8.37 11.02
C VAL A 222 5.10 7.32 11.68
N MET A 223 5.67 6.20 12.18
CA MET A 223 4.91 5.18 12.92
C MET A 223 4.22 5.77 14.15
N LYS A 224 4.92 6.58 14.94
CA LYS A 224 4.34 7.22 16.12
C LYS A 224 3.22 8.19 15.74
N THR A 225 3.36 8.96 14.67
CA THR A 225 2.30 9.84 14.16
C THR A 225 1.05 9.05 13.80
N ILE A 226 1.19 7.89 13.11
CA ILE A 226 0.05 7.03 12.77
C ILE A 226 -0.63 6.49 14.04
N VAL A 227 0.16 6.02 15.03
CA VAL A 227 -0.37 5.50 16.31
C VAL A 227 -1.15 6.58 17.06
N ASP A 228 -0.71 7.84 17.01
CA ASP A 228 -1.36 8.96 17.69
C ASP A 228 -2.59 9.50 16.91
N ALA A 229 -2.54 9.51 15.58
CA ALA A 229 -3.57 10.12 14.72
C ALA A 229 -4.74 9.19 14.40
N ALA A 230 -4.49 7.90 14.17
CA ALA A 230 -5.54 6.98 13.72
C ALA A 230 -6.72 6.86 14.71
N PRO A 231 -6.53 6.73 16.04
CA PRO A 231 -7.64 6.72 16.99
C PRO A 231 -8.44 8.04 17.02
N LYS A 232 -7.77 9.18 16.79
CA LYS A 232 -8.44 10.49 16.77
C LYS A 232 -9.30 10.64 15.53
N ALA A 233 -8.77 10.26 14.36
CA ALA A 233 -9.52 10.27 13.10
C ALA A 233 -10.74 9.33 13.14
N LEU A 234 -10.64 8.18 13.83
CA LEU A 234 -11.78 7.28 14.07
C LEU A 234 -12.80 7.88 15.05
N ALA A 235 -12.35 8.61 16.07
CA ALA A 235 -13.23 9.23 17.05
C ALA A 235 -13.97 10.44 16.47
N ASP A 236 -13.37 11.19 15.56
CA ASP A 236 -13.94 12.33 14.85
C ASP A 236 -13.48 12.37 13.38
N HIS A 237 -14.35 11.89 12.49
CA HIS A 237 -14.10 11.89 11.05
C HIS A 237 -13.97 13.30 10.43
N SER A 238 -14.23 14.35 11.17
CA SER A 238 -14.04 15.73 10.72
C SER A 238 -12.77 16.39 11.24
N ASP A 239 -11.95 15.67 12.04
CA ASP A 239 -10.65 16.15 12.51
C ASP A 239 -9.63 16.24 11.37
N TYR A 240 -9.57 17.41 10.74
CA TYR A 240 -8.66 17.68 9.63
C TYR A 240 -7.21 17.36 9.96
N ALA A 241 -6.74 17.68 11.16
CA ALA A 241 -5.35 17.51 11.54
C ALA A 241 -4.95 16.02 11.53
N SER A 242 -5.77 15.15 12.14
CA SER A 242 -5.50 13.71 12.16
C SER A 242 -5.59 13.09 10.76
N HIS A 243 -6.57 13.47 9.93
CA HIS A 243 -6.66 13.02 8.55
C HIS A 243 -5.50 13.52 7.68
N ALA A 244 -5.04 14.75 7.89
CA ALA A 244 -3.89 15.32 7.21
C ALA A 244 -2.59 14.57 7.56
N ASP A 245 -2.37 14.31 8.86
CA ASP A 245 -1.23 13.53 9.34
C ASP A 245 -1.23 12.11 8.76
N LEU A 246 -2.37 11.41 8.77
CA LEU A 246 -2.49 10.07 8.18
C LEU A 246 -2.24 10.08 6.67
N MET A 247 -2.78 11.07 5.94
CA MET A 247 -2.61 11.14 4.49
C MET A 247 -1.15 11.37 4.11
N TRP A 248 -0.45 12.26 4.81
CA TRP A 248 0.97 12.51 4.56
C TRP A 248 1.86 11.36 5.04
N ALA A 249 1.53 10.76 6.20
CA ALA A 249 2.23 9.58 6.72
C ALA A 249 2.13 8.39 5.76
N GLY A 250 0.97 8.13 5.15
CA GLY A 250 0.78 7.06 4.17
C GLY A 250 1.66 7.23 2.94
N MET A 251 1.74 8.43 2.40
CA MET A 251 2.64 8.75 1.30
C MET A 251 4.12 8.52 1.70
N LEU A 252 4.56 9.01 2.86
CA LEU A 252 5.92 8.83 3.36
C LEU A 252 6.25 7.36 3.64
N ALA A 253 5.27 6.59 4.12
CA ALA A 253 5.42 5.17 4.41
C ALA A 253 5.80 4.36 3.16
N HIS A 254 5.37 4.78 1.95
CA HIS A 254 5.58 3.97 0.76
C HIS A 254 6.33 4.64 -0.41
N ASN A 255 6.62 5.94 -0.38
CA ASN A 255 7.41 6.61 -1.42
C ASN A 255 8.91 6.30 -1.39
N ASN A 256 9.33 5.41 -0.51
CA ASN A 256 10.70 4.99 -0.22
C ASN A 256 11.54 5.97 0.64
N SER A 257 11.03 7.10 1.09
CA SER A 257 11.78 8.02 1.99
C SER A 257 12.25 7.32 3.27
N CYS A 258 11.42 6.42 3.82
CA CYS A 258 11.73 5.62 5.01
C CYS A 258 12.54 4.35 4.71
N GLY A 259 12.82 4.04 3.44
CA GLY A 259 13.50 2.82 3.00
C GLY A 259 14.89 3.03 2.42
N ILE A 260 15.36 4.29 2.31
CA ILE A 260 16.64 4.60 1.69
C ILE A 260 17.82 4.09 2.50
N GLY A 261 18.84 3.59 1.79
CA GLY A 261 20.12 3.17 2.36
C GLY A 261 20.07 1.89 3.16
N ARG A 262 19.01 1.08 3.02
CA ARG A 262 18.81 -0.20 3.74
C ARG A 262 18.15 -1.28 2.89
N ASP A 263 18.37 -2.53 3.26
CA ASP A 263 17.59 -3.65 2.77
C ASP A 263 16.22 -3.65 3.46
N GLN A 264 15.16 -4.00 2.72
CA GLN A 264 13.79 -4.03 3.20
C GLN A 264 13.30 -5.48 3.26
N ASP A 265 12.35 -5.80 4.16
CA ASP A 265 11.93 -7.19 4.37
C ASP A 265 10.84 -7.67 3.40
N TRP A 266 9.64 -7.13 3.50
CA TRP A 266 8.45 -7.48 2.70
C TRP A 266 7.86 -8.88 2.94
N ALA A 267 8.29 -9.59 3.98
CA ALA A 267 7.80 -10.94 4.26
C ALA A 267 6.32 -10.95 4.66
N SER A 268 5.91 -10.02 5.54
CA SER A 268 4.52 -9.97 6.01
C SER A 268 3.54 -9.68 4.88
N HIS A 269 3.87 -8.76 3.97
CA HIS A 269 3.05 -8.47 2.78
C HIS A 269 2.95 -9.68 1.86
N GLN A 270 4.04 -10.41 1.66
CA GLN A 270 4.01 -11.59 0.79
C GLN A 270 3.19 -12.73 1.37
N ILE A 271 3.15 -12.88 2.69
CA ILE A 271 2.27 -13.85 3.37
C ILE A 271 0.81 -13.37 3.30
N GLU A 272 0.56 -12.07 3.51
CA GLU A 272 -0.77 -11.49 3.45
C GLU A 272 -1.39 -11.59 2.04
N HIS A 273 -0.59 -11.49 0.99
CA HIS A 273 -1.08 -11.67 -0.37
C HIS A 273 -1.78 -13.02 -0.57
N GLU A 274 -1.33 -14.07 0.11
CA GLU A 274 -2.01 -15.37 0.08
C GLU A 274 -3.35 -15.35 0.82
N LEU A 275 -3.44 -14.63 1.96
CA LEU A 275 -4.72 -14.44 2.65
C LEU A 275 -5.73 -13.70 1.75
N SER A 276 -5.31 -12.59 1.15
CA SER A 276 -6.16 -11.83 0.22
C SER A 276 -6.54 -12.65 -1.02
N ALA A 277 -5.64 -13.49 -1.54
CA ALA A 277 -5.91 -14.35 -2.67
C ALA A 277 -6.97 -15.41 -2.35
N PHE A 278 -6.89 -16.04 -1.17
CA PHE A 278 -7.81 -17.12 -0.76
C PHE A 278 -9.16 -16.61 -0.25
N TYR A 279 -9.18 -15.48 0.48
CA TYR A 279 -10.36 -15.05 1.23
C TYR A 279 -10.90 -13.68 0.81
N ASP A 280 -10.25 -13.01 -0.16
CA ASP A 280 -10.60 -11.65 -0.62
C ASP A 280 -10.75 -10.65 0.54
N CYS A 281 -9.99 -10.86 1.62
CA CYS A 281 -10.00 -9.98 2.78
C CYS A 281 -9.36 -8.62 2.44
N ALA A 282 -9.74 -7.58 3.18
CA ALA A 282 -9.10 -6.28 3.05
C ALA A 282 -7.61 -6.39 3.44
N HIS A 283 -6.72 -5.82 2.62
CA HIS A 283 -5.27 -5.95 2.77
C HIS A 283 -4.76 -5.58 4.17
N GLY A 284 -5.18 -4.40 4.68
CA GLY A 284 -4.81 -3.99 6.04
C GLY A 284 -5.33 -4.93 7.14
N ALA A 285 -6.49 -5.56 6.94
CA ALA A 285 -7.01 -6.55 7.88
C ALA A 285 -6.16 -7.83 7.88
N GLY A 286 -5.76 -8.33 6.69
CA GLY A 286 -4.82 -9.44 6.58
C GLY A 286 -3.48 -9.13 7.23
N LEU A 287 -2.95 -7.92 7.03
CA LEU A 287 -1.71 -7.46 7.67
C LEU A 287 -1.83 -7.34 9.21
N ALA A 288 -3.00 -6.94 9.73
CA ALA A 288 -3.22 -6.90 11.17
C ALA A 288 -3.05 -8.27 11.85
N VAL A 289 -3.39 -9.33 11.13
CA VAL A 289 -3.23 -10.73 11.57
C VAL A 289 -1.78 -11.21 11.36
N VAL A 290 -1.21 -10.97 10.18
CA VAL A 290 0.08 -11.54 9.78
C VAL A 290 1.27 -10.84 10.43
N MET A 291 1.28 -9.50 10.46
CA MET A 291 2.45 -8.72 10.90
C MET A 291 2.88 -9.05 12.35
N PRO A 292 1.99 -9.07 13.36
CA PRO A 292 2.40 -9.44 14.72
C PRO A 292 2.87 -10.89 14.83
N ALA A 293 2.29 -11.83 14.09
CA ALA A 293 2.67 -13.23 14.07
C ALA A 293 4.07 -13.43 13.45
N TRP A 294 4.36 -12.71 12.37
CA TRP A 294 5.69 -12.64 11.78
C TRP A 294 6.71 -12.06 12.76
N MET A 295 6.38 -10.91 13.40
CA MET A 295 7.26 -10.29 14.40
C MET A 295 7.62 -11.25 15.53
N GLU A 296 6.66 -11.99 16.07
CA GLU A 296 6.91 -12.99 17.12
C GLU A 296 7.83 -14.11 16.63
N TYR A 297 7.64 -14.54 15.38
CA TYR A 297 8.43 -15.61 14.79
C TYR A 297 9.90 -15.20 14.62
N VAL A 298 10.17 -13.99 14.12
CA VAL A 298 11.52 -13.54 13.79
C VAL A 298 12.19 -12.72 14.88
N CYS A 299 11.51 -12.40 16.00
CA CYS A 299 12.01 -11.51 17.05
C CYS A 299 13.38 -11.93 17.61
N GLY A 300 13.66 -13.23 17.69
CA GLY A 300 14.93 -13.78 18.16
C GLY A 300 16.12 -13.49 17.23
N HIS A 301 15.89 -13.06 15.98
CA HIS A 301 16.95 -12.73 15.03
C HIS A 301 17.73 -11.47 15.44
N ASP A 302 17.03 -10.42 15.87
CA ASP A 302 17.62 -9.19 16.41
C ASP A 302 16.70 -8.60 17.50
N VAL A 303 16.83 -9.11 18.71
CA VAL A 303 16.01 -8.69 19.86
C VAL A 303 16.12 -7.19 20.13
N MET A 304 17.32 -6.60 19.94
CA MET A 304 17.53 -5.18 20.19
C MET A 304 16.82 -4.29 19.19
N ARG A 305 16.64 -4.75 17.96
CA ARG A 305 15.85 -4.05 16.93
C ARG A 305 14.38 -3.97 17.32
N PHE A 306 13.82 -5.05 17.86
CA PHE A 306 12.45 -5.09 18.38
C PHE A 306 12.29 -4.30 19.68
N ALA A 307 13.28 -4.36 20.59
CA ALA A 307 13.26 -3.54 21.81
C ALA A 307 13.29 -2.04 21.47
N ARG A 308 14.12 -1.64 20.51
CA ARG A 308 14.15 -0.27 20.00
C ARG A 308 12.81 0.19 19.41
N PHE A 309 12.16 -0.67 18.60
CA PHE A 309 10.80 -0.43 18.09
C PHE A 309 9.82 -0.20 19.26
N ALA A 310 9.84 -1.07 20.27
CA ALA A 310 8.96 -0.98 21.42
C ALA A 310 9.12 0.36 22.17
N VAL A 311 10.37 0.77 22.41
CA VAL A 311 10.67 2.03 23.11
C VAL A 311 10.27 3.25 22.29
N ASN A 312 10.71 3.32 21.03
CA ASN A 312 10.60 4.55 20.24
C ASN A 312 9.22 4.75 19.63
N VAL A 313 8.47 3.68 19.32
CA VAL A 313 7.12 3.78 18.73
C VAL A 313 6.03 3.76 19.80
N PHE A 314 6.14 2.84 20.78
CA PHE A 314 5.10 2.62 21.79
C PHE A 314 5.43 3.13 23.18
N GLY A 315 6.63 3.72 23.39
CA GLY A 315 7.04 4.24 24.69
C GLY A 315 7.21 3.17 25.77
N CYS A 316 7.52 1.94 25.39
CA CYS A 316 7.79 0.87 26.36
C CYS A 316 9.06 1.18 27.15
N GLU A 317 9.07 0.81 28.42
CA GLU A 317 10.28 0.91 29.24
C GLU A 317 11.31 -0.15 28.83
N MET A 318 12.60 0.25 28.75
CA MET A 318 13.68 -0.63 28.36
C MET A 318 14.16 -1.48 29.54
N ASP A 319 14.00 -2.79 29.47
CA ASP A 319 14.62 -3.75 30.37
C ASP A 319 16.01 -4.13 29.84
N PHE A 320 17.06 -3.50 30.36
CA PHE A 320 18.43 -3.72 29.90
C PHE A 320 18.97 -5.12 30.32
N ALA A 321 18.40 -5.74 31.37
CA ALA A 321 18.79 -7.07 31.81
C ALA A 321 18.11 -8.15 30.92
N HIS A 322 16.90 -7.86 30.41
CA HIS A 322 16.07 -8.77 29.64
C HIS A 322 15.43 -8.05 28.46
N PRO A 323 16.21 -7.62 27.44
CA PRO A 323 15.69 -6.86 26.30
C PRO A 323 14.60 -7.59 25.50
N GLU A 324 14.55 -8.92 25.57
CA GLU A 324 13.49 -9.74 24.98
C GLU A 324 12.12 -9.44 25.59
N ARG A 325 12.04 -9.03 26.85
CA ARG A 325 10.78 -8.60 27.49
C ARG A 325 10.26 -7.30 26.90
N THR A 326 11.16 -6.34 26.68
CA THR A 326 10.83 -5.09 25.99
C THR A 326 10.38 -5.34 24.56
N ALA A 327 11.10 -6.17 23.81
CA ALA A 327 10.74 -6.55 22.45
C ALA A 327 9.33 -7.16 22.37
N GLN A 328 9.05 -8.14 23.25
CA GLN A 328 7.72 -8.76 23.35
C GLN A 328 6.63 -7.77 23.81
N ALA A 329 6.96 -6.82 24.68
CA ALA A 329 6.02 -5.77 25.05
C ALA A 329 5.62 -4.90 23.85
N GLY A 330 6.57 -4.53 22.99
CA GLY A 330 6.29 -3.78 21.76
C GLY A 330 5.37 -4.53 20.79
N ILE A 331 5.59 -5.84 20.60
CA ILE A 331 4.72 -6.66 19.74
C ILE A 331 3.30 -6.73 20.30
N ARG A 332 3.16 -6.91 21.62
CA ARG A 332 1.84 -6.87 22.28
C ARG A 332 1.17 -5.51 22.12
N ARG A 333 1.90 -4.39 22.29
CA ARG A 333 1.37 -3.04 22.09
C ARG A 333 0.87 -2.82 20.64
N LEU A 334 1.57 -3.36 19.63
CA LEU A 334 1.11 -3.30 18.25
C LEU A 334 -0.21 -4.08 18.07
N ARG A 335 -0.32 -5.29 18.61
CA ARG A 335 -1.59 -6.07 18.60
C ARG A 335 -2.72 -5.33 19.28
N ASP A 336 -2.45 -4.80 20.47
CA ASP A 336 -3.45 -4.05 21.25
C ASP A 336 -3.89 -2.79 20.46
N PHE A 337 -2.95 -2.10 19.83
CA PHE A 337 -3.27 -0.96 18.96
C PHE A 337 -4.19 -1.38 17.81
N PHE A 338 -3.88 -2.46 17.08
CA PHE A 338 -4.76 -2.95 16.01
C PHE A 338 -6.15 -3.32 16.52
N ARG A 339 -6.24 -3.94 17.70
CA ARG A 339 -7.54 -4.23 18.34
C ARG A 339 -8.32 -2.97 18.71
N THR A 340 -7.65 -1.91 19.20
CA THR A 340 -8.32 -0.63 19.51
C THR A 340 -8.89 0.03 18.27
N LEU A 341 -8.32 -0.24 17.09
CA LEU A 341 -8.87 0.20 15.80
C LEU A 341 -9.98 -0.74 15.26
N GLY A 342 -10.36 -1.80 15.99
CA GLY A 342 -11.37 -2.76 15.55
C GLY A 342 -10.86 -3.76 14.49
N MET A 343 -9.55 -3.94 14.39
CA MET A 343 -8.96 -4.86 13.40
C MET A 343 -8.97 -6.32 13.90
N PRO A 344 -9.07 -7.29 12.95
CA PRO A 344 -8.98 -8.71 13.26
C PRO A 344 -7.61 -9.05 13.85
N ALA A 345 -7.58 -10.09 14.71
CA ALA A 345 -6.37 -10.57 15.35
C ALA A 345 -6.02 -12.01 14.96
N THR A 346 -6.97 -12.74 14.36
CA THR A 346 -6.82 -14.16 14.01
C THR A 346 -7.19 -14.43 12.55
N LEU A 347 -6.69 -15.56 12.04
CA LEU A 347 -7.02 -16.04 10.70
C LEU A 347 -8.53 -16.25 10.52
N ALA A 348 -9.22 -16.75 11.55
CA ALA A 348 -10.66 -16.97 11.50
C ALA A 348 -11.46 -15.67 11.36
N GLU A 349 -11.01 -14.58 11.97
CA GLU A 349 -11.68 -13.27 11.90
C GLU A 349 -11.60 -12.62 10.51
N VAL A 350 -10.66 -13.05 9.66
CA VAL A 350 -10.59 -12.66 8.23
C VAL A 350 -11.24 -13.70 7.30
N GLY A 351 -11.96 -14.66 7.86
CA GLY A 351 -12.63 -15.73 7.11
C GLY A 351 -11.74 -16.92 6.77
N GLY A 352 -10.52 -16.94 7.29
CA GLY A 352 -9.54 -17.96 7.00
C GLY A 352 -9.69 -19.22 7.88
N ARG A 353 -9.13 -20.33 7.42
CA ARG A 353 -9.19 -21.63 8.10
C ARG A 353 -7.81 -22.24 8.20
N ALA A 354 -7.51 -22.87 9.34
CA ALA A 354 -6.20 -23.47 9.58
C ALA A 354 -5.88 -24.64 8.63
N GLU A 355 -6.92 -25.34 8.14
CA GLU A 355 -6.77 -26.41 7.14
C GLU A 355 -6.31 -25.94 5.75
N ASP A 356 -6.51 -24.67 5.42
CA ASP A 356 -6.09 -24.09 4.13
C ASP A 356 -4.61 -23.65 4.13
N ILE A 357 -3.94 -23.64 5.28
CA ILE A 357 -2.55 -23.20 5.38
C ILE A 357 -1.59 -23.93 4.43
N PRO A 358 -1.63 -25.28 4.30
CA PRO A 358 -0.78 -25.97 3.34
C PRO A 358 -1.04 -25.57 1.88
N ALA A 359 -2.30 -25.27 1.52
CA ALA A 359 -2.67 -24.82 0.20
C ALA A 359 -2.14 -23.40 -0.08
N MET A 360 -2.20 -22.48 0.90
CA MET A 360 -1.61 -21.13 0.79
C MET A 360 -0.09 -21.19 0.60
N VAL A 361 0.60 -22.07 1.33
CA VAL A 361 2.06 -22.28 1.16
C VAL A 361 2.38 -22.82 -0.23
N ALA A 362 1.62 -23.80 -0.72
CA ALA A 362 1.80 -24.37 -2.06
C ALA A 362 1.54 -23.33 -3.16
N HIS A 363 0.48 -22.51 -3.02
CA HIS A 363 0.14 -21.44 -3.96
C HIS A 363 1.25 -20.39 -4.04
N ARG A 364 1.89 -20.07 -2.90
CA ARG A 364 3.04 -19.16 -2.87
C ARG A 364 4.22 -19.64 -3.73
N CYS A 365 4.40 -20.97 -3.89
CA CYS A 365 5.44 -21.54 -4.75
C CYS A 365 5.25 -21.21 -6.24
N GLU A 366 4.04 -20.86 -6.68
CA GLU A 366 3.74 -20.51 -8.07
C GLU A 366 4.32 -19.12 -8.48
N LYS A 367 4.66 -18.28 -7.52
CA LYS A 367 5.28 -16.96 -7.81
C LYS A 367 6.68 -17.16 -8.43
N PRO A 368 7.12 -16.29 -9.35
CA PRO A 368 8.43 -16.40 -10.01
C PRO A 368 9.62 -16.51 -9.05
N ASN A 369 9.52 -16.00 -7.83
CA ASN A 369 10.50 -16.11 -6.75
C ASN A 369 9.83 -16.70 -5.51
N GLY A 370 9.30 -17.91 -5.60
CA GLY A 370 8.50 -18.55 -4.54
C GLY A 370 9.14 -18.49 -3.17
N PHE A 371 10.11 -19.36 -2.93
CA PHE A 371 10.90 -19.38 -1.69
C PHE A 371 12.40 -19.45 -2.00
N PRO A 372 13.30 -18.95 -1.09
CA PRO A 372 12.96 -18.16 0.10
C PRO A 372 12.66 -16.70 -0.24
N PHE A 373 11.88 -16.03 0.62
CA PHE A 373 11.61 -14.59 0.51
C PHE A 373 11.92 -13.87 1.85
N GLY A 374 11.76 -12.54 1.88
CA GLY A 374 12.11 -11.71 3.03
C GLY A 374 13.57 -11.22 3.01
N GLY A 375 13.78 -10.02 3.52
CA GLY A 375 15.08 -9.36 3.60
C GLY A 375 15.72 -9.41 4.99
N PHE A 376 14.91 -9.36 6.03
CA PHE A 376 15.36 -9.42 7.42
C PHE A 376 15.65 -10.86 7.84
N VAL A 377 14.70 -11.74 7.64
CA VAL A 377 14.87 -13.20 7.80
C VAL A 377 14.40 -13.87 6.52
N LYS A 378 15.18 -14.82 6.01
CA LYS A 378 14.78 -15.63 4.86
C LYS A 378 13.73 -16.65 5.26
N ILE A 379 12.52 -16.44 4.79
CA ILE A 379 11.35 -17.27 5.07
C ILE A 379 11.29 -18.43 4.07
N GLN A 380 11.34 -19.65 4.56
CA GLN A 380 11.14 -20.89 3.84
C GLN A 380 9.67 -21.33 3.94
N GLU A 381 9.29 -22.40 3.22
CA GLU A 381 7.93 -22.97 3.29
C GLU A 381 7.50 -23.30 4.72
N ALA A 382 8.37 -23.98 5.49
CA ALA A 382 8.10 -24.35 6.89
C ALA A 382 7.95 -23.12 7.80
N ASP A 383 8.71 -22.04 7.53
CA ASP A 383 8.62 -20.80 8.29
C ASP A 383 7.27 -20.09 8.03
N MET A 384 6.86 -20.02 6.76
CA MET A 384 5.57 -19.44 6.38
C MET A 384 4.41 -20.22 7.01
N GLU A 385 4.46 -21.56 6.95
CA GLU A 385 3.47 -22.42 7.62
C GLU A 385 3.42 -22.13 9.13
N ALA A 386 4.59 -22.04 9.79
CA ALA A 386 4.69 -21.77 11.23
C ALA A 386 4.13 -20.36 11.60
N ILE A 387 4.35 -19.35 10.77
CA ILE A 387 3.78 -17.99 10.94
C ILE A 387 2.26 -18.04 10.78
N LEU A 388 1.74 -18.67 9.71
CA LEU A 388 0.30 -18.78 9.48
C LEU A 388 -0.42 -19.57 10.58
N ARG A 389 0.22 -20.60 11.14
CA ARG A 389 -0.33 -21.33 12.31
C ARG A 389 -0.41 -20.46 13.57
N ARG A 390 0.50 -19.48 13.76
CA ARG A 390 0.39 -18.47 14.82
C ARG A 390 -0.80 -17.53 14.60
N CYS A 391 -1.14 -17.26 13.35
CA CYS A 391 -2.32 -16.45 13.01
C CYS A 391 -3.64 -17.19 13.32
N ALA A 392 -3.63 -18.50 13.44
CA ALA A 392 -4.83 -19.31 13.69
C ALA A 392 -5.22 -19.40 15.19
N ASN A 393 -4.34 -18.92 16.11
CA ASN A 393 -4.51 -19.06 17.57
C ASN A 393 -4.92 -17.74 18.25
#